data_5c29a66bbed38cf08b772ff52fcaf980
#
_entry.id   5c29a66bbed38cf08b772ff52fcaf980
#
_cell.length_a   1.000
_cell.length_b   1.000
_cell.length_c   1.000
_cell.angle_alpha   90.00
_cell.angle_beta   90.00
_cell.angle_gamma   90.00
#
_symmetry.space_group_name_H-M   'P 1'
#
loop_
_entity.id
_entity.type
_entity.pdbx_description
1 polymer ?
#
loop_
_entity_poly.entity_id
_entity_poly.type
_entity_poly.pdbx_seq_one_letter_code
_entity_poly.pdbx_strand_id
1 'polypeptide(L)'
;MKKKNKFKVSRRTIMKGALATGAVMSAASIPSSLFAGEYNIPDPLKALPTTGGNMRWIDSGDMKGVFWKKLFPEYAASRGITIEYDGLPWKEINKIVPLAVRNGTVHDVFQIPLNMDPGVAVAEGWVQPWDDYIENIDEWLAGFPSGVYLPGVNQFGGKTYGVCLTANKRTGTCLLSSNKYMSEAGYDPQAGRMTYSEVRDAAKKITKNGNGQYYGW
;
A
#
# COMPACT_ATOMS: atom_id res chain seq x y z
N MET A 1 14.89 36.35 3.70
CA MET A 1 13.83 36.09 2.70
C MET A 1 13.27 34.70 2.95
N LYS A 2 12.03 34.60 3.48
CA LYS A 2 11.37 33.32 3.71
C LYS A 2 10.80 32.81 2.37
N LYS A 3 11.34 31.73 1.80
CA LYS A 3 10.75 31.01 0.65
C LYS A 3 9.39 30.47 1.08
N LYS A 4 8.32 31.05 0.57
CA LYS A 4 6.96 30.53 0.72
C LYS A 4 6.90 29.13 0.06
N ASN A 5 6.59 28.15 0.85
CA ASN A 5 6.45 26.75 0.43
C ASN A 5 5.26 26.63 -0.54
N LYS A 6 5.51 26.63 -1.84
CA LYS A 6 4.49 26.58 -2.91
C LYS A 6 3.61 25.31 -2.84
N PHE A 7 4.06 24.31 -2.10
CA PHE A 7 3.36 23.03 -1.98
C PHE A 7 2.05 23.07 -1.19
N LYS A 8 1.94 23.98 -0.20
CA LYS A 8 0.71 24.07 0.62
C LYS A 8 -0.50 24.66 -0.11
N VAL A 9 -0.29 25.37 -1.21
CA VAL A 9 -1.38 26.08 -1.92
C VAL A 9 -2.09 25.19 -2.94
N SER A 10 -1.38 24.27 -3.61
CA SER A 10 -1.91 23.49 -4.74
C SER A 10 -2.94 22.43 -4.30
N ARG A 11 -2.65 21.62 -3.29
CA ARG A 11 -3.52 20.50 -2.86
C ARG A 11 -4.81 20.96 -2.17
N ARG A 12 -4.71 22.00 -1.33
CA ARG A 12 -5.87 22.56 -0.63
C ARG A 12 -6.81 23.33 -1.57
N THR A 13 -6.27 23.94 -2.63
CA THR A 13 -7.06 24.69 -3.61
C THR A 13 -7.83 23.74 -4.53
N ILE A 14 -7.26 22.60 -4.93
CA ILE A 14 -7.93 21.57 -5.72
C ILE A 14 -9.11 20.97 -4.93
N MET A 15 -8.90 20.61 -3.68
CA MET A 15 -9.94 20.00 -2.85
C MET A 15 -11.04 20.99 -2.44
N LYS A 16 -10.70 22.25 -2.15
CA LYS A 16 -11.71 23.29 -1.80
C LYS A 16 -12.43 23.87 -3.01
N GLY A 17 -11.81 23.89 -4.18
CA GLY A 17 -12.48 24.27 -5.43
C GLY A 17 -13.54 23.25 -5.87
N ALA A 18 -13.34 21.98 -5.53
CA ALA A 18 -14.28 20.90 -5.81
C ALA A 18 -15.61 21.02 -5.06
N LEU A 19 -15.61 21.66 -3.88
CA LEU A 19 -16.81 21.87 -3.07
C LEU A 19 -17.69 23.06 -3.51
N ALA A 20 -17.17 23.93 -4.40
CA ALA A 20 -17.85 25.19 -4.75
C ALA A 20 -18.68 25.15 -6.05
N THR A 21 -18.56 24.11 -6.86
CA THR A 21 -19.31 24.02 -8.13
C THR A 21 -20.18 22.77 -8.15
N GLY A 22 -21.45 22.93 -7.79
CA GLY A 22 -22.46 21.87 -7.76
C GLY A 22 -22.87 21.37 -9.14
N ALA A 23 -22.00 20.62 -9.79
CA ALA A 23 -22.36 19.84 -10.98
C ALA A 23 -22.42 18.36 -10.59
N VAL A 24 -23.63 17.86 -10.34
CA VAL A 24 -23.91 16.44 -10.14
C VAL A 24 -23.76 15.75 -11.50
N MET A 25 -22.60 15.19 -11.77
CA MET A 25 -22.46 14.17 -12.81
C MET A 25 -22.71 12.79 -12.20
N SER A 26 -23.59 12.01 -12.79
CA SER A 26 -23.88 10.63 -12.43
C SER A 26 -22.58 9.81 -12.42
N ALA A 27 -22.12 9.42 -11.23
CA ALA A 27 -20.99 8.54 -11.07
C ALA A 27 -21.30 7.20 -11.72
N ALA A 28 -20.61 6.86 -12.81
CA ALA A 28 -20.55 5.48 -13.25
C ALA A 28 -19.92 4.68 -12.11
N SER A 29 -20.69 3.81 -11.48
CA SER A 29 -20.24 2.96 -10.39
C SER A 29 -19.11 2.06 -10.92
N ILE A 30 -17.95 2.09 -10.26
CA ILE A 30 -16.94 1.05 -10.45
C ILE A 30 -17.63 -0.28 -10.15
N PRO A 31 -17.59 -1.28 -11.07
CA PRO A 31 -18.24 -2.54 -10.80
C PRO A 31 -17.74 -3.12 -9.49
N SER A 32 -18.64 -3.43 -8.56
CA SER A 32 -18.31 -4.03 -7.26
C SER A 32 -17.56 -5.37 -7.38
N SER A 33 -17.58 -5.97 -8.57
CA SER A 33 -16.80 -7.16 -8.92
C SER A 33 -15.28 -6.95 -8.96
N LEU A 34 -14.81 -5.68 -8.96
CA LEU A 34 -13.39 -5.38 -8.84
C LEU A 34 -12.88 -5.47 -7.39
N PHE A 35 -13.78 -5.38 -6.43
CA PHE A 35 -13.48 -5.61 -5.02
C PHE A 35 -13.91 -7.03 -4.70
N ALA A 36 -12.98 -7.97 -4.73
CA ALA A 36 -13.24 -9.39 -4.55
C ALA A 36 -14.04 -9.67 -3.27
N GLY A 37 -15.33 -10.03 -3.41
CA GLY A 37 -16.15 -10.70 -2.40
C GLY A 37 -16.47 -9.89 -1.15
N GLU A 38 -17.16 -10.39 -0.27
CA GLU A 38 -17.59 -10.21 1.11
C GLU A 38 -17.46 -8.82 1.83
N TYR A 39 -16.76 -7.82 1.29
CA TYR A 39 -16.57 -6.52 1.95
C TYR A 39 -17.32 -5.42 1.22
N ASN A 40 -18.41 -4.96 1.81
CA ASN A 40 -19.10 -3.76 1.35
C ASN A 40 -18.37 -2.52 1.92
N ILE A 41 -17.28 -2.13 1.25
CA ILE A 41 -16.56 -0.91 1.62
C ILE A 41 -17.33 0.27 1.04
N PRO A 42 -17.81 1.22 1.86
CA PRO A 42 -18.41 2.44 1.37
C PRO A 42 -17.45 3.16 0.42
N ASP A 43 -17.94 3.68 -0.69
CA ASP A 43 -17.14 4.53 -1.56
C ASP A 43 -17.31 6.00 -1.13
N PRO A 44 -16.43 6.54 -0.28
CA PRO A 44 -16.53 7.92 0.19
C PRO A 44 -16.32 8.92 -0.95
N LEU A 45 -15.80 8.47 -2.08
CA LEU A 45 -15.56 9.31 -3.25
C LEU A 45 -16.79 9.50 -4.14
N LYS A 46 -17.88 8.75 -3.89
CA LYS A 46 -19.14 8.94 -4.66
C LYS A 46 -19.69 10.35 -4.57
N ALA A 47 -19.49 11.00 -3.42
CA ALA A 47 -19.95 12.35 -3.17
C ALA A 47 -18.97 13.43 -3.64
N LEU A 48 -17.74 13.09 -4.02
CA LEU A 48 -16.76 14.06 -4.45
C LEU A 48 -16.96 14.44 -5.91
N PRO A 49 -17.08 15.75 -6.22
CA PRO A 49 -17.17 16.19 -7.60
C PRO A 49 -15.91 15.84 -8.38
N THR A 50 -16.09 15.36 -9.60
CA THR A 50 -14.99 15.15 -10.55
C THR A 50 -14.63 16.48 -11.19
N THR A 51 -13.47 17.02 -10.82
CA THR A 51 -13.06 18.35 -11.31
C THR A 51 -12.04 18.29 -12.45
N GLY A 52 -11.73 17.10 -12.95
CA GLY A 52 -10.57 16.90 -13.81
C GLY A 52 -9.25 16.99 -13.02
N GLY A 53 -8.16 16.67 -13.64
CA GLY A 53 -6.82 16.80 -13.06
C GLY A 53 -5.90 15.64 -13.40
N ASN A 54 -4.64 15.80 -13.02
CA ASN A 54 -3.61 14.77 -13.12
C ASN A 54 -3.28 14.24 -11.75
N MET A 55 -3.23 12.94 -11.61
CA MET A 55 -2.70 12.23 -10.45
C MET A 55 -1.47 11.42 -10.86
N ARG A 56 -0.40 11.56 -10.13
CA ARG A 56 0.81 10.77 -10.29
C ARG A 56 0.90 9.74 -9.17
N TRP A 57 1.08 8.49 -9.56
CA TRP A 57 1.13 7.36 -8.64
C TRP A 57 2.42 6.57 -8.85
N ILE A 58 3.16 6.30 -7.78
CA ILE A 58 4.36 5.47 -7.79
C ILE A 58 4.28 4.38 -6.73
N ASP A 59 4.47 3.14 -7.14
CA ASP A 59 4.61 1.99 -6.23
C ASP A 59 5.52 0.91 -6.81
N SER A 60 5.64 -0.22 -6.09
CA SER A 60 6.38 -1.38 -6.61
C SER A 60 5.64 -1.96 -7.80
N GLY A 61 6.37 -2.13 -8.91
CA GLY A 61 5.86 -2.70 -10.17
C GLY A 61 5.64 -4.22 -10.15
N ASP A 62 5.21 -4.77 -9.01
CA ASP A 62 4.89 -6.18 -8.80
C ASP A 62 3.47 -6.53 -9.30
N MET A 63 2.83 -7.56 -8.73
CA MET A 63 1.48 -7.97 -9.10
C MET A 63 0.45 -6.83 -8.99
N LYS A 64 0.65 -5.88 -8.06
CA LYS A 64 -0.21 -4.69 -7.94
C LYS A 64 -0.12 -3.84 -9.20
N GLY A 65 1.09 -3.66 -9.75
CA GLY A 65 1.30 -2.90 -10.97
C GLY A 65 0.52 -3.46 -12.16
N VAL A 66 0.41 -4.77 -12.28
CA VAL A 66 -0.43 -5.41 -13.31
C VAL A 66 -1.91 -5.05 -13.11
N PHE A 67 -2.38 -5.07 -11.87
CA PHE A 67 -3.74 -4.70 -11.50
C PHE A 67 -4.01 -3.21 -11.79
N TRP A 68 -3.11 -2.30 -11.37
CA TRP A 68 -3.27 -0.86 -11.59
C TRP A 68 -3.28 -0.48 -13.07
N LYS A 69 -2.42 -1.06 -13.88
CA LYS A 69 -2.41 -0.83 -15.34
C LYS A 69 -3.73 -1.18 -16.01
N LYS A 70 -4.47 -2.13 -15.45
CA LYS A 70 -5.80 -2.50 -15.92
C LYS A 70 -6.89 -1.56 -15.38
N LEU A 71 -6.83 -1.21 -14.10
CA LEU A 71 -7.86 -0.47 -13.39
C LEU A 71 -7.79 1.04 -13.64
N PHE A 72 -6.61 1.63 -13.65
CA PHE A 72 -6.45 3.08 -13.71
C PHE A 72 -7.04 3.74 -14.97
N PRO A 73 -6.93 3.19 -16.19
CA PRO A 73 -7.56 3.79 -17.36
C PRO A 73 -9.09 3.88 -17.23
N GLU A 74 -9.73 2.82 -16.71
CA GLU A 74 -11.17 2.79 -16.50
C GLU A 74 -11.61 3.77 -15.41
N TYR A 75 -10.92 3.75 -14.27
CA TYR A 75 -11.19 4.67 -13.17
C TYR A 75 -10.97 6.13 -13.58
N ALA A 76 -9.86 6.44 -14.25
CA ALA A 76 -9.53 7.78 -14.72
C ALA A 76 -10.61 8.31 -15.68
N ALA A 77 -11.03 7.50 -16.63
CA ALA A 77 -12.10 7.85 -17.56
C ALA A 77 -13.43 8.11 -16.83
N SER A 78 -13.78 7.29 -15.84
CA SER A 78 -15.00 7.46 -15.05
C SER A 78 -15.03 8.74 -14.20
N ARG A 79 -13.84 9.30 -13.90
CA ARG A 79 -13.66 10.49 -13.07
C ARG A 79 -13.22 11.74 -13.83
N GLY A 80 -13.00 11.66 -15.14
CA GLY A 80 -12.50 12.77 -15.94
C GLY A 80 -11.12 13.25 -15.50
N ILE A 81 -10.26 12.36 -15.01
CA ILE A 81 -8.88 12.63 -14.57
C ILE A 81 -7.90 11.85 -15.43
N THR A 82 -6.61 12.18 -15.32
CA THR A 82 -5.53 11.32 -15.83
C THR A 82 -4.73 10.75 -14.67
N ILE A 83 -4.24 9.51 -14.82
CA ILE A 83 -3.38 8.86 -13.83
C ILE A 83 -2.09 8.47 -14.51
N GLU A 84 -0.99 9.08 -14.08
CA GLU A 84 0.36 8.68 -14.47
C GLU A 84 0.87 7.65 -13.46
N TYR A 85 1.14 6.43 -13.92
CA TYR A 85 1.55 5.33 -13.06
C TYR A 85 2.99 4.90 -13.31
N ASP A 86 3.83 5.01 -12.28
CA ASP A 86 5.21 4.54 -12.24
C ASP A 86 5.34 3.29 -11.37
N GLY A 87 5.39 2.12 -12.01
CA GLY A 87 5.65 0.85 -11.33
C GLY A 87 7.13 0.50 -11.39
N LEU A 88 7.85 0.61 -10.28
CA LEU A 88 9.30 0.43 -10.21
C LEU A 88 9.68 -0.73 -9.28
N PRO A 89 10.86 -1.37 -9.47
CA PRO A 89 11.39 -2.32 -8.51
C PRO A 89 11.58 -1.66 -7.12
N TRP A 90 11.38 -2.44 -6.06
CA TRP A 90 11.56 -1.97 -4.67
C TRP A 90 12.88 -1.24 -4.41
N LYS A 91 13.96 -1.72 -5.01
CA LYS A 91 15.28 -1.09 -4.90
C LYS A 91 15.28 0.37 -5.39
N GLU A 92 14.52 0.64 -6.43
CA GLU A 92 14.40 2.00 -6.99
C GLU A 92 13.43 2.85 -6.16
N ILE A 93 12.31 2.30 -5.70
CA ILE A 93 11.39 2.97 -4.78
C ILE A 93 12.13 3.46 -3.54
N ASN A 94 12.94 2.60 -2.92
CA ASN A 94 13.71 2.92 -1.73
C ASN A 94 14.70 4.08 -1.92
N LYS A 95 15.10 4.38 -3.16
CA LYS A 95 16.01 5.50 -3.47
C LYS A 95 15.25 6.74 -3.94
N ILE A 96 14.31 6.56 -4.87
CA ILE A 96 13.66 7.66 -5.59
C ILE A 96 12.69 8.40 -4.68
N VAL A 97 11.86 7.69 -3.92
CA VAL A 97 10.83 8.32 -3.09
C VAL A 97 11.41 9.27 -2.04
N PRO A 98 12.44 8.91 -1.24
CA PRO A 98 13.03 9.85 -0.29
C PRO A 98 13.64 11.09 -0.95
N LEU A 99 14.28 10.93 -2.10
CA LEU A 99 14.85 12.05 -2.84
C LEU A 99 13.76 12.97 -3.40
N ALA A 100 12.70 12.37 -3.97
CA ALA A 100 11.58 13.11 -4.52
C ALA A 100 10.82 13.90 -3.44
N VAL A 101 10.65 13.33 -2.24
CA VAL A 101 10.04 14.04 -1.10
C VAL A 101 10.89 15.25 -0.70
N ARG A 102 12.20 15.07 -0.55
CA ARG A 102 13.12 16.17 -0.19
C ARG A 102 13.12 17.29 -1.23
N ASN A 103 13.03 16.93 -2.49
CA ASN A 103 13.01 17.89 -3.61
C ASN A 103 11.61 18.47 -3.88
N GLY A 104 10.57 18.00 -3.19
CA GLY A 104 9.19 18.44 -3.44
C GLY A 104 8.63 17.98 -4.78
N THR A 105 9.15 16.90 -5.36
CA THR A 105 8.77 16.34 -6.66
C THR A 105 8.12 14.97 -6.55
N VAL A 106 7.83 14.52 -5.33
CA VAL A 106 7.19 13.23 -5.09
C VAL A 106 5.81 13.17 -5.76
N HIS A 107 5.42 11.97 -6.17
CA HIS A 107 4.09 11.67 -6.70
C HIS A 107 3.00 12.00 -5.67
N ASP A 108 1.77 12.22 -6.15
CA ASP A 108 0.63 12.52 -5.28
C ASP A 108 0.27 11.32 -4.40
N VAL A 109 0.42 10.12 -4.93
CA VAL A 109 0.32 8.85 -4.21
C VAL A 109 1.63 8.09 -4.38
N PHE A 110 2.21 7.66 -3.28
CA PHE A 110 3.46 6.90 -3.30
C PHE A 110 3.49 5.81 -2.25
N GLN A 111 4.18 4.75 -2.57
CA GLN A 111 4.45 3.68 -1.61
C GLN A 111 5.61 4.09 -0.69
N ILE A 112 5.42 3.96 0.62
CA ILE A 112 6.50 4.20 1.58
C ILE A 112 7.61 3.17 1.35
N PRO A 113 8.89 3.60 1.28
CA PRO A 113 10.02 2.70 1.13
C PRO A 113 10.08 1.64 2.23
N LEU A 114 10.45 0.40 1.88
CA LEU A 114 10.54 -0.72 2.83
C LEU A 114 11.58 -0.51 3.94
N ASN A 115 12.59 0.31 3.68
CA ASN A 115 13.65 0.65 4.63
C ASN A 115 13.32 1.88 5.49
N MET A 116 12.10 2.36 5.45
CA MET A 116 11.63 3.51 6.20
C MET A 116 10.53 3.11 7.17
N ASP A 117 10.61 3.60 8.39
CA ASP A 117 9.53 3.49 9.35
C ASP A 117 8.38 4.43 8.97
N PRO A 118 7.14 3.94 8.84
CA PRO A 118 5.99 4.78 8.52
C PRO A 118 5.79 5.94 9.52
N GLY A 119 6.11 5.73 10.79
CA GLY A 119 6.05 6.78 11.81
C GLY A 119 7.00 7.94 11.54
N VAL A 120 8.17 7.67 10.97
CA VAL A 120 9.10 8.72 10.52
C VAL A 120 8.51 9.51 9.36
N ALA A 121 7.90 8.84 8.38
CA ALA A 121 7.24 9.52 7.26
C ALA A 121 6.11 10.45 7.73
N VAL A 122 5.36 10.04 8.75
CA VAL A 122 4.32 10.87 9.39
C VAL A 122 4.95 12.05 10.14
N ALA A 123 5.96 11.81 10.98
CA ALA A 123 6.62 12.83 11.79
C ALA A 123 7.31 13.91 10.93
N GLU A 124 7.92 13.51 9.83
CA GLU A 124 8.55 14.42 8.86
C GLU A 124 7.55 15.10 7.90
N GLY A 125 6.26 14.77 7.98
CA GLY A 125 5.20 15.37 7.17
C GLY A 125 5.23 14.96 5.69
N TRP A 126 5.71 13.77 5.38
CA TRP A 126 5.70 13.22 4.02
C TRP A 126 4.29 12.90 3.53
N VAL A 127 3.42 12.53 4.46
CA VAL A 127 2.06 12.06 4.21
C VAL A 127 1.03 12.87 4.97
N GLN A 128 -0.20 12.86 4.50
CA GLN A 128 -1.33 13.56 5.11
C GLN A 128 -2.31 12.53 5.67
N PRO A 129 -3.00 12.83 6.79
CA PRO A 129 -4.02 11.94 7.31
C PRO A 129 -5.26 11.91 6.40
N TRP A 130 -5.81 10.74 6.19
CA TRP A 130 -7.05 10.54 5.43
C TRP A 130 -8.27 11.11 6.14
N ASP A 131 -8.23 11.19 7.47
CA ASP A 131 -9.26 11.77 8.32
C ASP A 131 -9.61 13.22 7.95
N ASP A 132 -8.67 13.96 7.41
CA ASP A 132 -8.89 15.35 6.98
C ASP A 132 -9.66 15.44 5.64
N TYR A 133 -9.90 14.32 4.95
CA TYR A 133 -10.46 14.25 3.58
C TYR A 133 -11.64 13.31 3.45
N ILE A 134 -11.79 12.32 4.32
CA ILE A 134 -12.89 11.34 4.33
C ILE A 134 -13.79 11.66 5.52
N GLU A 135 -15.02 12.12 5.24
CA GLU A 135 -15.95 12.57 6.29
C GLU A 135 -16.30 11.45 7.30
N ASN A 136 -16.52 10.22 6.81
CA ASN A 136 -16.88 9.07 7.64
C ASN A 136 -15.76 8.03 7.64
N ILE A 137 -14.57 8.44 8.05
CA ILE A 137 -13.37 7.57 8.02
C ILE A 137 -13.57 6.26 8.80
N ASP A 138 -14.25 6.31 9.94
CA ASP A 138 -14.51 5.14 10.78
C ASP A 138 -15.42 4.12 10.07
N GLU A 139 -16.46 4.58 9.38
CA GLU A 139 -17.34 3.74 8.58
C GLU A 139 -16.57 3.08 7.43
N TRP A 140 -15.71 3.86 6.76
CA TRP A 140 -14.85 3.35 5.69
C TRP A 140 -13.86 2.31 6.20
N LEU A 141 -13.22 2.55 7.35
CA LEU A 141 -12.30 1.61 7.98
C LEU A 141 -12.99 0.32 8.44
N ALA A 142 -14.23 0.41 8.92
CA ALA A 142 -15.02 -0.75 9.33
C ALA A 142 -15.33 -1.72 8.17
N GLY A 143 -15.26 -1.26 6.93
CA GLY A 143 -15.38 -2.10 5.73
C GLY A 143 -14.18 -3.05 5.51
N PHE A 144 -13.06 -2.84 6.17
CA PHE A 144 -11.89 -3.70 6.06
C PHE A 144 -11.86 -4.80 7.13
N PRO A 145 -11.20 -5.93 6.85
CA PRO A 145 -10.99 -6.97 7.87
C PRO A 145 -10.28 -6.43 9.11
N SER A 146 -10.67 -6.90 10.29
CA SER A 146 -10.01 -6.54 11.54
C SER A 146 -8.49 -6.78 11.46
N GLY A 147 -7.69 -5.83 11.93
CA GLY A 147 -6.23 -5.91 11.93
C GLY A 147 -5.55 -5.50 10.61
N VAL A 148 -6.29 -4.93 9.65
CA VAL A 148 -5.70 -4.26 8.47
C VAL A 148 -5.16 -2.88 8.85
N TYR A 149 -5.92 -2.14 9.63
CA TYR A 149 -5.51 -0.84 10.18
C TYR A 149 -5.06 -1.00 11.63
N LEU A 150 -3.84 -0.62 11.91
CA LEU A 150 -3.22 -0.83 13.22
C LEU A 150 -2.46 0.42 13.68
N PRO A 151 -2.56 0.76 14.98
CA PRO A 151 -1.70 1.76 15.59
C PRO A 151 -0.22 1.44 15.40
N GLY A 152 0.57 2.44 15.02
CA GLY A 152 2.01 2.30 14.76
C GLY A 152 2.38 1.69 13.40
N VAL A 153 1.40 1.29 12.58
CA VAL A 153 1.62 0.77 11.22
C VAL A 153 1.09 1.74 10.17
N ASN A 154 -0.18 2.04 10.23
CA ASN A 154 -0.87 2.99 9.33
C ASN A 154 -1.78 3.97 10.08
N GLN A 155 -1.81 3.89 11.41
CA GLN A 155 -2.49 4.84 12.28
C GLN A 155 -1.51 5.43 13.29
N PHE A 156 -1.46 6.76 13.37
CA PHE A 156 -0.58 7.52 14.24
C PHE A 156 -1.34 8.70 14.85
N GLY A 157 -1.23 8.89 16.17
CA GLY A 157 -1.91 9.96 16.88
C GLY A 157 -3.44 9.95 16.72
N GLY A 158 -4.03 8.76 16.57
CA GLY A 158 -5.47 8.58 16.35
C GLY A 158 -5.96 8.90 14.94
N LYS A 159 -5.05 9.14 13.99
CA LYS A 159 -5.39 9.42 12.58
C LYS A 159 -4.82 8.35 11.65
N THR A 160 -5.46 8.14 10.51
CA THR A 160 -5.09 7.16 9.49
C THR A 160 -4.29 7.82 8.37
N TYR A 161 -3.07 7.36 8.09
CA TYR A 161 -2.15 7.98 7.13
C TYR A 161 -1.88 7.16 5.88
N GLY A 162 -2.20 5.89 5.90
CA GLY A 162 -1.98 5.01 4.76
C GLY A 162 -3.22 4.23 4.39
N VAL A 163 -3.38 3.95 3.11
CA VAL A 163 -4.39 3.02 2.61
C VAL A 163 -3.75 1.67 2.43
N CYS A 164 -4.37 0.64 3.01
CA CYS A 164 -3.95 -0.72 2.78
C CYS A 164 -4.35 -1.14 1.35
N LEU A 165 -3.36 -1.44 0.53
CA LEU A 165 -3.59 -1.88 -0.86
C LEU A 165 -3.98 -3.35 -0.97
N THR A 166 -3.90 -4.10 0.13
CA THR A 166 -4.28 -5.51 0.21
C THR A 166 -4.97 -5.78 1.53
N ALA A 167 -5.98 -6.64 1.54
CA ALA A 167 -6.66 -7.07 2.75
C ALA A 167 -5.85 -8.10 3.58
N ASN A 168 -4.55 -8.18 3.37
CA ASN A 168 -3.70 -9.12 4.09
C ASN A 168 -3.49 -8.67 5.53
N LYS A 169 -3.96 -9.49 6.46
CA LYS A 169 -3.69 -9.32 7.90
C LYS A 169 -2.22 -9.56 8.26
N ARG A 170 -1.41 -10.00 7.31
CA ARG A 170 -0.01 -10.33 7.52
C ARG A 170 0.83 -9.70 6.44
N THR A 171 1.80 -8.93 6.83
CA THR A 171 2.98 -8.70 6.01
C THR A 171 3.71 -10.04 5.92
N GLY A 172 3.69 -10.62 4.73
CA GLY A 172 4.07 -12.01 4.53
C GLY A 172 5.55 -12.28 4.62
N THR A 173 6.12 -12.18 5.81
CA THR A 173 7.39 -12.85 6.05
C THR A 173 7.07 -14.28 6.48
N CYS A 174 7.25 -15.21 5.57
CA CYS A 174 7.15 -16.64 5.87
C CYS A 174 8.47 -17.32 5.52
N LEU A 175 8.78 -18.37 6.24
CA LEU A 175 9.86 -19.26 5.90
C LEU A 175 9.37 -20.18 4.79
N LEU A 176 9.99 -20.09 3.61
CA LEU A 176 9.76 -21.05 2.53
C LEU A 176 10.77 -22.16 2.66
N SER A 177 10.31 -23.41 2.70
CA SER A 177 11.17 -24.57 2.78
C SER A 177 10.90 -25.54 1.62
N SER A 178 11.93 -26.25 1.20
CA SER A 178 11.79 -27.33 0.22
C SER A 178 11.22 -28.57 0.89
N ASN A 179 10.08 -29.06 0.41
CA ASN A 179 9.46 -30.29 0.90
C ASN A 179 10.44 -31.47 0.84
N LYS A 180 11.23 -31.58 -0.23
CA LYS A 180 12.25 -32.63 -0.41
C LYS A 180 13.25 -32.62 0.74
N TYR A 181 13.91 -31.49 0.97
CA TYR A 181 14.96 -31.40 1.99
C TYR A 181 14.43 -31.49 3.42
N MET A 182 13.21 -31.01 3.66
CA MET A 182 12.54 -31.19 4.96
C MET A 182 12.29 -32.66 5.25
N SER A 183 11.73 -33.41 4.29
CA SER A 183 11.49 -34.86 4.45
C SER A 183 12.79 -35.64 4.63
N GLU A 184 13.84 -35.34 3.87
CA GLU A 184 15.16 -35.93 4.02
C GLU A 184 15.82 -35.63 5.38
N ALA A 185 15.47 -34.51 5.99
CA ALA A 185 15.90 -34.15 7.35
C ALA A 185 15.00 -34.77 8.47
N GLY A 186 13.98 -35.53 8.08
CA GLY A 186 13.07 -36.18 9.00
C GLY A 186 11.95 -35.32 9.56
N TYR A 187 11.60 -34.26 8.85
CA TYR A 187 10.48 -33.37 9.16
C TYR A 187 9.36 -33.54 8.13
N ASP A 188 8.13 -33.58 8.60
CA ASP A 188 6.97 -33.56 7.72
C ASP A 188 6.71 -32.08 7.24
N PRO A 189 6.90 -31.78 5.96
CA PRO A 189 6.65 -30.42 5.46
C PRO A 189 5.18 -30.00 5.53
N GLN A 190 4.26 -30.92 5.78
CA GLN A 190 2.83 -30.67 5.90
C GLN A 190 2.35 -30.58 7.37
N ALA A 191 3.22 -30.81 8.35
CA ALA A 191 2.85 -30.79 9.78
C ALA A 191 2.41 -29.42 10.31
N GLY A 192 2.52 -28.34 9.51
CA GLY A 192 2.07 -27.01 9.85
C GLY A 192 3.12 -26.18 10.58
N ARG A 193 2.87 -25.82 11.84
CA ARG A 193 3.73 -24.90 12.58
C ARG A 193 4.98 -25.60 13.12
N MET A 194 6.11 -24.92 12.98
CA MET A 194 7.37 -25.29 13.62
C MET A 194 7.80 -24.24 14.64
N THR A 195 8.42 -24.69 15.71
CA THR A 195 9.13 -23.81 16.65
C THR A 195 10.47 -23.37 16.06
N TYR A 196 11.02 -22.27 16.56
CA TYR A 196 12.37 -21.84 16.16
C TYR A 196 13.46 -22.88 16.40
N SER A 197 13.32 -23.71 17.44
CA SER A 197 14.25 -24.80 17.74
C SER A 197 14.18 -25.89 16.67
N GLU A 198 12.99 -26.26 16.22
CA GLU A 198 12.78 -27.23 15.15
C GLU A 198 13.29 -26.73 13.82
N VAL A 199 13.04 -25.44 13.48
CA VAL A 199 13.59 -24.81 12.28
C VAL A 199 15.12 -24.86 12.27
N ARG A 200 15.75 -24.52 13.41
CA ARG A 200 17.20 -24.57 13.55
C ARG A 200 17.77 -25.98 13.43
N ASP A 201 17.09 -26.98 14.01
CA ASP A 201 17.50 -28.37 13.92
C ASP A 201 17.34 -28.92 12.51
N ALA A 202 16.22 -28.61 11.84
CA ALA A 202 16.01 -28.94 10.44
C ALA A 202 17.12 -28.32 9.55
N ALA A 203 17.44 -27.06 9.74
CA ALA A 203 18.50 -26.39 9.00
C ALA A 203 19.86 -27.07 9.16
N LYS A 204 20.22 -27.47 10.38
CA LYS A 204 21.48 -28.22 10.65
C LYS A 204 21.50 -29.59 9.94
N LYS A 205 20.39 -30.32 10.01
CA LYS A 205 20.27 -31.63 9.34
C LYS A 205 20.34 -31.49 7.82
N ILE A 206 19.64 -30.52 7.25
CA ILE A 206 19.69 -30.23 5.81
C ILE A 206 21.12 -29.87 5.38
N THR A 207 21.80 -29.01 6.13
CA THR A 207 23.20 -28.66 5.86
C THR A 207 24.12 -29.89 5.91
N LYS A 208 23.96 -30.73 6.92
CA LYS A 208 24.72 -31.98 7.04
C LYS A 208 24.49 -32.90 5.85
N ASN A 209 23.23 -33.11 5.46
CA ASN A 209 22.85 -33.96 4.33
C ASN A 209 23.37 -33.35 3.00
N GLY A 210 23.46 -32.02 2.92
CA GLY A 210 23.96 -31.29 1.75
C GLY A 210 25.43 -31.48 1.45
N ASN A 211 26.22 -31.88 2.44
CA ASN A 211 27.65 -32.17 2.30
C ASN A 211 28.40 -31.12 1.45
N GLY A 212 28.14 -29.85 1.71
CA GLY A 212 28.74 -28.71 1.00
C GLY A 212 28.09 -28.33 -0.34
N GLN A 213 27.14 -29.11 -0.84
CA GLN A 213 26.42 -28.80 -2.08
C GLN A 213 25.22 -27.86 -1.86
N TYR A 214 24.60 -27.93 -0.69
CA TYR A 214 23.52 -27.03 -0.27
C TYR A 214 23.49 -26.88 1.25
N TYR A 215 22.82 -25.88 1.71
CA TYR A 215 22.73 -25.50 3.13
C TYR A 215 21.27 -25.31 3.55
N GLY A 216 20.95 -25.61 4.80
CA GLY A 216 19.59 -25.45 5.33
C GLY A 216 19.22 -24.03 5.73
N TRP A 217 20.22 -23.17 5.86
CA TRP A 217 20.08 -21.73 6.14
C TRP A 217 21.44 -21.07 5.92
#